data_4cdff93aacf00954f8f9c1ca0b8814c2
#
_entry.id   4cdff93aacf00954f8f9c1ca0b8814c2
#
_cell.length_a   1.000
_cell.length_b   1.000
_cell.length_c   1.000
_cell.angle_alpha   90.00
_cell.angle_beta   90.00
_cell.angle_gamma   90.00
#
_symmetry.space_group_name_H-M   'P 1'
#
loop_
_entity.id
_entity.type
_entity.pdbx_description
1 polymer ?
#
loop_
_entity_poly.entity_id
_entity_poly.type
_entity_poly.pdbx_seq_one_letter_code
_entity_poly.pdbx_strand_id
1 'polypeptide(L)'
;MNQPLAYIHPQADIARNVVIEPFTTISKNVVIEEGTWVGSNVTIMEGARIGKNCKIYPGAVISTTQQDLKFAGEETVMEIGDNTVIREFVTISRGTLDKHKTVIGSNCLLMAYVHVAHDCVIGDNCILVNAVQVAGHCVIDDYAIIGGASAVHQFVNIGMHTMVSGGSLVRKDVPPYTTAGREPLGYCGINSIGLRRRGFNNEAINQIQEVYRYIYLSGMN
;
A
#
# COMPACT_ATOMS: atom_id res chain seq x y z
N MET A 1 16.92 -18.53 10.24
CA MET A 1 18.38 -18.47 10.51
C MET A 1 18.93 -17.23 9.86
N ASN A 2 19.63 -16.39 10.63
CA ASN A 2 20.26 -15.20 10.04
C ASN A 2 21.43 -15.64 9.17
N GLN A 3 21.46 -15.20 7.93
CA GLN A 3 22.58 -15.44 7.04
C GLN A 3 23.80 -14.64 7.51
N PRO A 4 25.01 -15.23 7.52
CA PRO A 4 26.23 -14.54 7.96
C PRO A 4 26.58 -13.30 7.11
N LEU A 5 26.02 -13.18 5.91
CA LEU A 5 26.21 -12.03 5.01
C LEU A 5 25.11 -10.95 5.15
N ALA A 6 24.16 -11.08 6.06
CA ALA A 6 23.18 -10.04 6.36
C ALA A 6 23.63 -9.22 7.56
N TYR A 7 23.43 -7.90 7.53
CA TYR A 7 23.64 -7.04 8.68
C TYR A 7 22.32 -6.81 9.41
N ILE A 8 22.25 -7.26 10.65
CA ILE A 8 21.09 -7.06 11.53
C ILE A 8 21.57 -6.32 12.78
N HIS A 9 20.99 -5.14 13.00
CA HIS A 9 21.33 -4.37 14.19
C HIS A 9 20.93 -5.12 15.48
N PRO A 10 21.75 -5.15 16.53
CA PRO A 10 21.46 -5.91 17.76
C PRO A 10 20.17 -5.51 18.49
N GLN A 11 19.67 -4.30 18.26
CA GLN A 11 18.42 -3.78 18.83
C GLN A 11 17.20 -4.00 17.90
N ALA A 12 17.32 -4.76 16.81
CA ALA A 12 16.19 -5.20 16.03
C ALA A 12 15.53 -6.40 16.72
N ASP A 13 14.20 -6.40 16.80
CA ASP A 13 13.40 -7.50 17.34
C ASP A 13 12.88 -8.38 16.18
N ILE A 14 13.50 -9.54 16.03
CA ILE A 14 13.22 -10.46 14.93
C ILE A 14 12.71 -11.78 15.50
N ALA A 15 11.51 -12.18 15.13
CA ALA A 15 10.93 -13.46 15.56
C ALA A 15 11.78 -14.66 15.07
N ARG A 16 11.78 -15.76 15.84
CA ARG A 16 12.72 -16.87 15.66
C ARG A 16 12.66 -17.57 14.30
N ASN A 17 11.51 -17.59 13.66
CA ASN A 17 11.26 -18.30 12.39
C ASN A 17 11.24 -17.36 11.18
N VAL A 18 11.71 -16.12 11.33
CA VAL A 18 11.93 -15.19 10.21
C VAL A 18 13.14 -15.67 9.40
N VAL A 19 12.97 -15.67 8.08
CA VAL A 19 14.05 -15.98 7.13
C VAL A 19 14.58 -14.68 6.56
N ILE A 20 15.89 -14.44 6.67
CA ILE A 20 16.56 -13.27 6.13
C ILE A 20 17.65 -13.73 5.18
N GLU A 21 17.54 -13.31 3.91
CA GLU A 21 18.47 -13.68 2.86
C GLU A 21 19.74 -12.81 2.86
N PRO A 22 20.82 -13.22 2.17
CA PRO A 22 22.09 -12.50 2.14
C PRO A 22 21.98 -11.04 1.66
N PHE A 23 22.92 -10.20 2.13
CA PHE A 23 23.05 -8.79 1.76
C PHE A 23 21.89 -7.89 2.18
N THR A 24 21.04 -8.37 3.05
CA THR A 24 19.96 -7.59 3.67
C THR A 24 20.52 -6.75 4.82
N THR A 25 20.04 -5.52 4.94
CA THR A 25 20.38 -4.61 6.04
C THR A 25 19.16 -4.27 6.85
N ILE A 26 19.21 -4.50 8.18
CA ILE A 26 18.14 -4.19 9.14
C ILE A 26 18.68 -3.25 10.21
N SER A 27 18.05 -2.07 10.32
CA SER A 27 18.41 -1.03 11.28
C SER A 27 17.94 -1.35 12.71
N LYS A 28 18.34 -0.52 13.69
CA LYS A 28 17.78 -0.55 15.04
C LYS A 28 16.26 -0.22 15.01
N ASN A 29 15.56 -0.51 16.11
CA ASN A 29 14.14 -0.19 16.27
C ASN A 29 13.25 -0.74 15.12
N VAL A 30 13.57 -1.94 14.63
CA VAL A 30 12.78 -2.71 13.64
C VAL A 30 12.16 -3.90 14.36
N VAL A 31 10.89 -4.20 14.07
CA VAL A 31 10.20 -5.41 14.53
C VAL A 31 9.75 -6.21 13.31
N ILE A 32 10.05 -7.52 13.28
CA ILE A 32 9.60 -8.45 12.24
C ILE A 32 8.97 -9.67 12.90
N GLU A 33 7.70 -9.87 12.64
CA GLU A 33 6.91 -10.95 13.22
C GLU A 33 7.12 -12.30 12.50
N GLU A 34 6.57 -13.35 13.11
CA GLU A 34 6.72 -14.74 12.73
C GLU A 34 6.40 -15.06 11.27
N GLY A 35 7.15 -15.98 10.69
CA GLY A 35 6.91 -16.55 9.35
C GLY A 35 7.26 -15.62 8.19
N THR A 36 7.72 -14.41 8.47
CA THR A 36 8.08 -13.44 7.44
C THR A 36 9.38 -13.84 6.75
N TRP A 37 9.41 -13.70 5.42
CA TRP A 37 10.58 -13.89 4.58
C TRP A 37 11.07 -12.57 4.01
N VAL A 38 12.34 -12.29 4.16
CA VAL A 38 13.04 -11.09 3.69
C VAL A 38 14.10 -11.51 2.68
N GLY A 39 13.89 -11.17 1.42
CA GLY A 39 14.76 -11.50 0.29
C GLY A 39 16.10 -10.78 0.33
N SER A 40 17.00 -11.15 -0.58
CA SER A 40 18.34 -10.57 -0.67
C SER A 40 18.31 -9.08 -1.03
N ASN A 41 19.32 -8.33 -0.56
CA ASN A 41 19.47 -6.89 -0.87
C ASN A 41 18.25 -6.05 -0.46
N VAL A 42 17.50 -6.45 0.55
CA VAL A 42 16.44 -5.64 1.15
C VAL A 42 17.05 -4.72 2.20
N THR A 43 16.57 -3.48 2.26
CA THR A 43 16.94 -2.53 3.31
C THR A 43 15.71 -2.23 4.16
N ILE A 44 15.78 -2.53 5.47
CA ILE A 44 14.72 -2.21 6.43
C ILE A 44 15.29 -1.17 7.41
N MET A 45 14.73 0.04 7.33
CA MET A 45 15.19 1.18 8.12
C MET A 45 14.42 1.30 9.44
N GLU A 46 14.87 2.20 10.29
CA GLU A 46 14.30 2.44 11.62
C GLU A 46 12.80 2.70 11.58
N GLY A 47 12.07 2.22 12.59
CA GLY A 47 10.64 2.43 12.74
C GLY A 47 9.77 1.43 11.97
N ALA A 48 10.33 0.47 11.26
CA ALA A 48 9.55 -0.57 10.60
C ALA A 48 8.90 -1.54 11.61
N ARG A 49 7.64 -1.85 11.40
CA ARG A 49 6.82 -2.84 12.13
C ARG A 49 6.18 -3.76 11.10
N ILE A 50 6.71 -4.96 10.94
CA ILE A 50 6.31 -5.89 9.88
C ILE A 50 5.59 -7.07 10.51
N GLY A 51 4.36 -7.31 10.08
CA GLY A 51 3.49 -8.37 10.57
C GLY A 51 3.93 -9.76 10.17
N LYS A 52 3.06 -10.75 10.41
CA LYS A 52 3.33 -12.17 10.22
C LYS A 52 3.21 -12.60 8.76
N ASN A 53 4.00 -13.61 8.39
CA ASN A 53 3.93 -14.28 7.09
C ASN A 53 4.07 -13.35 5.89
N CYS A 54 4.69 -12.18 6.05
CA CYS A 54 4.96 -11.25 4.96
C CYS A 54 6.07 -11.79 4.05
N LYS A 55 6.08 -11.32 2.80
CA LYS A 55 7.15 -11.60 1.85
C LYS A 55 7.69 -10.31 1.28
N ILE A 56 8.96 -10.03 1.51
CA ILE A 56 9.63 -8.81 1.06
C ILE A 56 10.71 -9.21 0.05
N TYR A 57 10.52 -8.79 -1.19
CA TYR A 57 11.35 -9.20 -2.31
C TYR A 57 12.58 -8.31 -2.52
N PRO A 58 13.59 -8.79 -3.27
CA PRO A 58 14.87 -8.12 -3.41
C PRO A 58 14.80 -6.66 -3.84
N GLY A 59 15.67 -5.84 -3.27
CA GLY A 59 15.79 -4.42 -3.60
C GLY A 59 14.70 -3.52 -2.98
N ALA A 60 13.75 -4.07 -2.22
CA ALA A 60 12.77 -3.25 -1.51
C ALA A 60 13.46 -2.45 -0.39
N VAL A 61 12.99 -1.21 -0.17
CA VAL A 61 13.44 -0.33 0.90
C VAL A 61 12.26 0.08 1.77
N ILE A 62 12.27 -0.38 3.00
CA ILE A 62 11.14 -0.28 3.93
C ILE A 62 11.45 0.74 5.02
N SER A 63 10.48 1.59 5.35
CA SER A 63 10.58 2.64 6.37
C SER A 63 11.64 3.69 6.02
N THR A 64 11.67 4.12 4.74
CA THR A 64 12.60 5.18 4.31
C THR A 64 12.32 6.48 5.03
N THR A 65 13.35 7.29 5.19
CA THR A 65 13.18 8.70 5.55
C THR A 65 12.29 9.37 4.51
N GLN A 66 11.38 10.18 4.99
CA GLN A 66 10.42 10.90 4.14
C GLN A 66 11.13 11.86 3.18
N GLN A 67 10.60 11.97 1.96
CA GLN A 67 11.03 12.96 0.98
C GLN A 67 10.23 14.27 1.17
N ASP A 68 10.09 14.70 2.42
CA ASP A 68 9.44 15.95 2.80
C ASP A 68 10.49 16.93 3.34
N LEU A 69 10.52 18.13 2.76
CA LEU A 69 11.47 19.20 3.16
C LEU A 69 11.27 19.67 4.61
N LYS A 70 10.13 19.37 5.23
CA LYS A 70 9.83 19.70 6.63
C LYS A 70 10.34 18.67 7.63
N PHE A 71 10.80 17.52 7.15
CA PHE A 71 11.30 16.47 8.02
C PHE A 71 12.52 16.95 8.82
N ALA A 72 12.45 16.86 10.16
CA ALA A 72 13.48 17.34 11.09
C ALA A 72 14.15 16.20 11.89
N GLY A 73 13.95 14.94 11.51
CA GLY A 73 14.54 13.78 12.20
C GLY A 73 13.64 13.18 13.28
N GLU A 74 12.34 13.42 13.24
CA GLU A 74 11.37 12.90 14.18
C GLU A 74 11.25 11.36 14.15
N GLU A 75 11.00 10.81 15.33
CA GLU A 75 10.75 9.36 15.49
C GLU A 75 9.34 9.01 15.04
N THR A 76 9.25 8.34 13.92
CA THR A 76 7.98 7.91 13.30
C THR A 76 8.10 6.47 12.83
N VAL A 77 6.97 5.84 12.53
CA VAL A 77 6.92 4.42 12.18
C VAL A 77 6.29 4.16 10.82
N MET A 78 6.52 2.94 10.35
CA MET A 78 5.88 2.34 9.18
C MET A 78 5.41 0.94 9.56
N GLU A 79 4.12 0.67 9.37
CA GLU A 79 3.47 -0.58 9.74
C GLU A 79 3.05 -1.36 8.49
N ILE A 80 3.32 -2.67 8.46
CA ILE A 80 2.83 -3.62 7.45
C ILE A 80 2.04 -4.71 8.17
N GLY A 81 0.78 -4.90 7.78
CA GLY A 81 -0.08 -5.98 8.27
C GLY A 81 0.32 -7.35 7.75
N ASP A 82 -0.32 -8.38 8.30
CA ASP A 82 0.00 -9.79 8.05
C ASP A 82 -0.22 -10.22 6.60
N ASN A 83 0.51 -11.24 6.16
CA ASN A 83 0.39 -11.88 4.84
C ASN A 83 0.58 -10.93 3.65
N THR A 84 1.14 -9.75 3.85
CA THR A 84 1.36 -8.76 2.80
C THR A 84 2.62 -9.08 2.00
N VAL A 85 2.51 -8.91 0.67
CA VAL A 85 3.59 -9.17 -0.27
C VAL A 85 4.12 -7.86 -0.84
N ILE A 86 5.39 -7.60 -0.60
CA ILE A 86 6.12 -6.42 -1.09
C ILE A 86 7.10 -6.91 -2.16
N ARG A 87 6.85 -6.55 -3.42
CA ARG A 87 7.66 -6.98 -4.55
C ARG A 87 8.94 -6.14 -4.70
N GLU A 88 9.68 -6.45 -5.76
CA GLU A 88 11.03 -5.93 -6.02
C GLU A 88 11.03 -4.41 -6.12
N PHE A 89 12.02 -3.78 -5.51
CA PHE A 89 12.27 -2.33 -5.57
C PHE A 89 11.10 -1.45 -5.11
N VAL A 90 10.19 -1.98 -4.32
CA VAL A 90 9.16 -1.18 -3.64
C VAL A 90 9.84 -0.29 -2.60
N THR A 91 9.40 0.96 -2.51
CA THR A 91 9.84 1.90 -1.47
C THR A 91 8.66 2.39 -0.65
N ILE A 92 8.78 2.35 0.68
CA ILE A 92 7.74 2.82 1.59
C ILE A 92 8.36 3.74 2.61
N SER A 93 7.88 4.99 2.67
CA SER A 93 8.34 5.97 3.67
C SER A 93 7.61 5.80 4.99
N ARG A 94 8.29 6.07 6.11
CA ARG A 94 7.63 6.17 7.40
C ARG A 94 6.84 7.48 7.53
N GLY A 95 6.03 7.64 8.57
CA GLY A 95 5.21 8.84 8.79
C GLY A 95 6.00 10.10 9.10
N THR A 96 5.32 11.24 9.15
CA THR A 96 5.83 12.53 9.66
C THR A 96 5.20 12.86 11.01
N LEU A 97 5.43 14.07 11.54
CA LEU A 97 4.78 14.54 12.77
C LEU A 97 3.25 14.62 12.66
N ASP A 98 2.69 14.64 11.45
CA ASP A 98 1.25 14.79 11.27
C ASP A 98 0.49 13.52 11.73
N LYS A 99 0.81 12.36 11.17
CA LYS A 99 0.16 11.10 11.56
C LYS A 99 1.08 10.14 12.32
N HIS A 100 2.35 10.47 12.47
CA HIS A 100 3.40 9.67 13.10
C HIS A 100 3.63 8.28 12.47
N LYS A 101 2.82 7.88 11.50
CA LYS A 101 2.96 6.58 10.84
C LYS A 101 2.43 6.54 9.41
N THR A 102 3.02 5.63 8.62
CA THR A 102 2.47 5.11 7.37
C THR A 102 2.01 3.67 7.61
N VAL A 103 0.86 3.30 7.06
CA VAL A 103 0.25 1.98 7.30
C VAL A 103 -0.04 1.29 5.98
N ILE A 104 0.38 0.04 5.87
CA ILE A 104 -0.05 -0.91 4.84
C ILE A 104 -0.81 -2.03 5.56
N GLY A 105 -2.04 -2.29 5.16
CA GLY A 105 -2.87 -3.34 5.74
C GLY A 105 -2.39 -4.77 5.46
N SER A 106 -3.22 -5.72 5.86
CA SER A 106 -2.97 -7.15 5.71
C SER A 106 -3.41 -7.67 4.33
N ASN A 107 -2.82 -8.79 3.89
CA ASN A 107 -3.15 -9.46 2.63
C ASN A 107 -3.00 -8.57 1.38
N CYS A 108 -2.17 -7.54 1.44
CA CYS A 108 -1.91 -6.62 0.34
C CYS A 108 -0.86 -7.17 -0.63
N LEU A 109 -0.92 -6.70 -1.88
CA LEU A 109 0.11 -6.94 -2.88
C LEU A 109 0.61 -5.60 -3.44
N LEU A 110 1.83 -5.22 -3.09
CA LEU A 110 2.54 -4.10 -3.70
C LEU A 110 3.49 -4.67 -4.75
N MET A 111 3.17 -4.47 -6.03
CA MET A 111 3.98 -4.99 -7.12
C MET A 111 5.26 -4.16 -7.34
N ALA A 112 6.13 -4.63 -8.21
CA ALA A 112 7.46 -4.05 -8.38
C ALA A 112 7.43 -2.55 -8.70
N TYR A 113 8.38 -1.82 -8.11
CA TYR A 113 8.56 -0.36 -8.26
C TYR A 113 7.43 0.51 -7.72
N VAL A 114 6.53 -0.03 -6.89
CA VAL A 114 5.54 0.78 -6.19
C VAL A 114 6.25 1.69 -5.18
N HIS A 115 5.80 2.94 -5.10
CA HIS A 115 6.19 3.88 -4.05
C HIS A 115 4.98 4.27 -3.21
N VAL A 116 5.12 4.21 -1.88
CA VAL A 116 4.16 4.75 -0.92
C VAL A 116 4.87 5.80 -0.06
N ALA A 117 4.43 7.05 -0.18
CA ALA A 117 4.96 8.16 0.60
C ALA A 117 4.46 8.13 2.06
N HIS A 118 4.91 9.12 2.83
CA HIS A 118 4.63 9.26 4.26
C HIS A 118 3.14 9.49 4.58
N ASP A 119 2.72 9.12 5.77
CA ASP A 119 1.39 9.36 6.33
C ASP A 119 0.23 8.77 5.52
N CYS A 120 0.53 7.82 4.62
CA CYS A 120 -0.48 7.08 3.88
C CYS A 120 -1.11 5.97 4.74
N VAL A 121 -2.37 5.68 4.47
CA VAL A 121 -3.09 4.51 5.00
C VAL A 121 -3.62 3.69 3.83
N ILE A 122 -3.08 2.50 3.67
CA ILE A 122 -3.55 1.50 2.71
C ILE A 122 -4.28 0.42 3.51
N GLY A 123 -5.54 0.19 3.20
CA GLY A 123 -6.38 -0.81 3.85
C GLY A 123 -5.99 -2.25 3.50
N ASP A 124 -6.80 -3.18 3.94
CA ASP A 124 -6.57 -4.61 3.73
C ASP A 124 -6.92 -5.08 2.31
N ASN A 125 -6.26 -6.15 1.86
CA ASN A 125 -6.54 -6.80 0.56
C ASN A 125 -6.37 -5.87 -0.67
N CYS A 126 -5.59 -4.81 -0.54
CA CYS A 126 -5.31 -3.88 -1.63
C CYS A 126 -4.26 -4.43 -2.59
N ILE A 127 -4.38 -4.05 -3.86
CA ILE A 127 -3.40 -4.36 -4.90
C ILE A 127 -2.91 -3.06 -5.54
N LEU A 128 -1.64 -2.75 -5.36
CA LEU A 128 -0.97 -1.68 -6.09
C LEU A 128 -0.11 -2.32 -7.17
N VAL A 129 -0.49 -2.11 -8.43
CA VAL A 129 0.16 -2.75 -9.58
C VAL A 129 1.48 -2.04 -9.90
N ASN A 130 2.35 -2.65 -10.69
CA ASN A 130 3.69 -2.17 -10.98
C ASN A 130 3.79 -0.66 -11.21
N ALA A 131 4.78 -0.04 -10.58
CA ALA A 131 5.14 1.37 -10.74
C ALA A 131 4.04 2.37 -10.32
N VAL A 132 3.09 1.97 -9.48
CA VAL A 132 2.14 2.91 -8.86
C VAL A 132 2.89 3.82 -7.90
N GLN A 133 2.60 5.13 -7.98
CA GLN A 133 3.18 6.16 -7.13
C GLN A 133 2.09 6.78 -6.26
N VAL A 134 2.16 6.58 -4.94
CA VAL A 134 1.22 7.14 -3.97
C VAL A 134 1.91 8.27 -3.21
N ALA A 135 1.45 9.50 -3.41
CA ALA A 135 1.96 10.67 -2.70
C ALA A 135 1.47 10.70 -1.23
N GLY A 136 2.02 11.61 -0.40
CA GLY A 136 1.75 11.64 1.03
C GLY A 136 0.29 11.85 1.42
N HIS A 137 -0.07 11.38 2.62
CA HIS A 137 -1.38 11.55 3.25
C HIS A 137 -2.57 10.89 2.53
N CYS A 138 -2.33 10.03 1.55
CA CYS A 138 -3.40 9.31 0.86
C CYS A 138 -4.04 8.25 1.74
N VAL A 139 -5.34 8.02 1.54
CA VAL A 139 -6.09 6.91 2.11
C VAL A 139 -6.60 6.03 0.98
N ILE A 140 -6.27 4.76 0.99
CA ILE A 140 -6.75 3.76 0.03
C ILE A 140 -7.45 2.68 0.84
N ASP A 141 -8.77 2.62 0.73
CA ASP A 141 -9.58 1.69 1.52
C ASP A 141 -9.47 0.24 1.02
N ASP A 142 -10.02 -0.68 1.80
CA ASP A 142 -9.95 -2.12 1.59
C ASP A 142 -10.35 -2.56 0.19
N TYR A 143 -9.67 -3.58 -0.31
CA TYR A 143 -9.95 -4.20 -1.61
C TYR A 143 -9.80 -3.26 -2.82
N ALA A 144 -9.21 -2.10 -2.68
CA ALA A 144 -8.93 -1.24 -3.82
C ALA A 144 -7.79 -1.82 -4.68
N ILE A 145 -7.92 -1.63 -6.00
CA ILE A 145 -6.90 -2.01 -6.98
C ILE A 145 -6.49 -0.77 -7.75
N ILE A 146 -5.21 -0.44 -7.68
CA ILE A 146 -4.64 0.69 -8.43
C ILE A 146 -3.82 0.13 -9.59
N GLY A 147 -4.27 0.40 -10.81
CA GLY A 147 -3.65 -0.08 -12.05
C GLY A 147 -2.23 0.48 -12.25
N GLY A 148 -1.39 -0.30 -12.91
CA GLY A 148 0.03 0.01 -13.07
C GLY A 148 0.34 1.36 -13.69
N ALA A 149 1.47 1.93 -13.33
CA ALA A 149 1.94 3.26 -13.76
C ALA A 149 0.96 4.41 -13.44
N SER A 150 0.07 4.25 -12.47
CA SER A 150 -0.80 5.32 -11.99
C SER A 150 -0.10 6.16 -10.91
N ALA A 151 -0.44 7.44 -10.84
CA ALA A 151 0.02 8.37 -9.82
C ALA A 151 -1.16 8.92 -9.02
N VAL A 152 -1.10 8.80 -7.69
CA VAL A 152 -2.12 9.29 -6.76
C VAL A 152 -1.59 10.56 -6.10
N HIS A 153 -2.32 11.67 -6.29
CA HIS A 153 -1.96 12.98 -5.72
C HIS A 153 -2.14 12.95 -4.20
N GLN A 154 -1.35 13.75 -3.49
CA GLN A 154 -1.42 13.82 -2.03
C GLN A 154 -2.83 14.18 -1.53
N PHE A 155 -3.19 13.66 -0.36
CA PHE A 155 -4.48 13.82 0.32
C PHE A 155 -5.68 13.17 -0.37
N VAL A 156 -5.49 12.44 -1.46
CA VAL A 156 -6.57 11.74 -2.14
C VAL A 156 -7.05 10.54 -1.32
N ASN A 157 -8.38 10.36 -1.28
CA ASN A 157 -9.05 9.20 -0.72
C ASN A 157 -9.60 8.31 -1.85
N ILE A 158 -9.27 7.02 -1.82
CA ILE A 158 -9.79 6.02 -2.77
C ILE A 158 -10.61 5.02 -1.99
N GLY A 159 -11.92 5.00 -2.25
CA GLY A 159 -12.87 4.16 -1.53
C GLY A 159 -12.71 2.67 -1.79
N MET A 160 -13.28 1.87 -0.90
CA MET A 160 -13.17 0.41 -0.94
C MET A 160 -13.69 -0.22 -2.24
N HIS A 161 -13.17 -1.38 -2.58
CA HIS A 161 -13.54 -2.13 -3.77
C HIS A 161 -13.41 -1.38 -5.11
N THR A 162 -12.68 -0.28 -5.12
CA THR A 162 -12.45 0.54 -6.32
C THR A 162 -11.44 -0.12 -7.25
N MET A 163 -11.61 0.09 -8.55
CA MET A 163 -10.62 -0.23 -9.58
C MET A 163 -10.21 1.05 -10.30
N VAL A 164 -8.96 1.48 -10.13
CA VAL A 164 -8.36 2.56 -10.91
C VAL A 164 -7.63 1.95 -12.10
N SER A 165 -7.94 2.41 -13.30
CA SER A 165 -7.29 1.96 -14.54
C SER A 165 -5.80 2.30 -14.56
N GLY A 166 -4.98 1.48 -15.21
CA GLY A 166 -3.55 1.75 -15.37
C GLY A 166 -3.26 3.06 -16.11
N GLY A 167 -2.14 3.69 -15.78
CA GLY A 167 -1.72 4.97 -16.37
C GLY A 167 -2.55 6.18 -15.91
N SER A 168 -3.32 6.07 -14.85
CA SER A 168 -4.22 7.13 -14.38
C SER A 168 -3.49 8.16 -13.51
N LEU A 169 -3.86 9.45 -13.70
CA LEU A 169 -3.49 10.55 -12.80
C LEU A 169 -4.65 10.83 -11.84
N VAL A 170 -4.59 10.30 -10.63
CA VAL A 170 -5.66 10.40 -9.63
C VAL A 170 -5.47 11.68 -8.82
N ARG A 171 -6.17 12.74 -9.21
CA ARG A 171 -6.05 14.09 -8.62
C ARG A 171 -7.19 14.44 -7.67
N LYS A 172 -8.21 13.60 -7.56
CA LYS A 172 -9.41 13.79 -6.72
C LYS A 172 -9.82 12.46 -6.12
N ASP A 173 -10.62 12.51 -5.08
CA ASP A 173 -11.17 11.33 -4.42
C ASP A 173 -11.94 10.45 -5.40
N VAL A 174 -11.82 9.15 -5.18
CA VAL A 174 -12.50 8.13 -6.00
C VAL A 174 -13.50 7.40 -5.11
N PRO A 175 -14.80 7.47 -5.42
CA PRO A 175 -15.81 6.86 -4.57
C PRO A 175 -15.75 5.32 -4.58
N PRO A 176 -16.22 4.65 -3.50
CA PRO A 176 -16.13 3.21 -3.35
C PRO A 176 -16.90 2.44 -4.43
N TYR A 177 -16.54 1.18 -4.66
CA TYR A 177 -17.18 0.23 -5.58
C TYR A 177 -17.10 0.61 -7.06
N THR A 178 -16.36 1.65 -7.44
CA THR A 178 -16.34 2.20 -8.79
C THR A 178 -15.14 1.71 -9.60
N THR A 179 -15.26 1.85 -10.90
CA THR A 179 -14.14 1.86 -11.83
C THR A 179 -13.87 3.31 -12.21
N ALA A 180 -12.64 3.77 -12.01
CA ALA A 180 -12.17 5.09 -12.45
C ALA A 180 -11.13 4.93 -13.56
N GLY A 181 -11.23 5.75 -14.59
CA GLY A 181 -10.34 5.70 -15.76
C GLY A 181 -10.51 6.93 -16.63
N ARG A 182 -9.91 6.89 -17.83
CA ARG A 182 -9.87 8.01 -18.80
C ARG A 182 -8.92 9.14 -18.40
N GLU A 183 -8.77 10.14 -19.26
CA GLU A 183 -8.04 11.38 -18.99
C GLU A 183 -8.93 12.55 -19.45
N PRO A 184 -9.28 13.46 -18.56
CA PRO A 184 -9.05 13.42 -17.09
C PRO A 184 -9.79 12.25 -16.43
N LEU A 185 -9.27 11.79 -15.26
CA LEU A 185 -9.84 10.67 -14.53
C LEU A 185 -11.32 10.91 -14.21
N GLY A 186 -12.16 9.95 -14.54
CA GLY A 186 -13.61 10.02 -14.35
C GLY A 186 -14.23 8.68 -13.99
N TYR A 187 -15.47 8.73 -13.57
CA TYR A 187 -16.30 7.56 -13.29
C TYR A 187 -16.57 6.75 -14.57
N CYS A 188 -16.26 5.46 -14.55
CA CYS A 188 -16.45 4.53 -15.65
C CYS A 188 -17.45 3.40 -15.34
N GLY A 189 -18.33 3.62 -14.38
CA GLY A 189 -19.25 2.62 -13.87
C GLY A 189 -18.79 1.97 -12.57
N ILE A 190 -19.56 1.01 -12.08
CA ILE A 190 -19.20 0.25 -10.88
C ILE A 190 -18.22 -0.89 -11.24
N ASN A 191 -17.40 -1.29 -10.28
CA ASN A 191 -16.47 -2.40 -10.41
C ASN A 191 -17.19 -3.76 -10.27
N SER A 192 -18.18 -4.03 -11.13
CA SER A 192 -19.04 -5.21 -11.04
C SER A 192 -18.27 -6.54 -11.12
N ILE A 193 -17.17 -6.59 -11.88
CA ILE A 193 -16.32 -7.78 -11.99
C ILE A 193 -15.59 -8.03 -10.67
N GLY A 194 -14.99 -7.01 -10.09
CA GLY A 194 -14.31 -7.11 -8.80
C GLY A 194 -15.27 -7.50 -7.67
N LEU A 195 -16.44 -6.92 -7.64
CA LEU A 195 -17.47 -7.23 -6.65
C LEU A 195 -17.92 -8.70 -6.74
N ARG A 196 -18.21 -9.21 -7.95
CA ARG A 196 -18.55 -10.64 -8.13
C ARG A 196 -17.46 -11.59 -7.67
N ARG A 197 -16.21 -11.29 -7.99
CA ARG A 197 -15.05 -12.10 -7.55
C ARG A 197 -14.91 -12.15 -6.03
N ARG A 198 -15.46 -11.16 -5.33
CA ARG A 198 -15.47 -11.06 -3.85
C ARG A 198 -16.77 -11.53 -3.21
N GLY A 199 -17.65 -12.19 -4.00
CA GLY A 199 -18.86 -12.84 -3.49
C GLY A 199 -20.09 -11.94 -3.37
N PHE A 200 -20.06 -10.70 -3.89
CA PHE A 200 -21.28 -9.89 -3.96
C PHE A 200 -22.28 -10.51 -4.92
N ASN A 201 -23.50 -10.68 -4.48
CA ASN A 201 -24.58 -11.18 -5.32
C ASN A 201 -25.08 -10.10 -6.30
N ASN A 202 -25.87 -10.51 -7.30
CA ASN A 202 -26.35 -9.58 -8.33
C ASN A 202 -27.29 -8.50 -7.74
N GLU A 203 -28.03 -8.81 -6.70
CA GLU A 203 -28.94 -7.86 -6.05
C GLU A 203 -28.15 -6.71 -5.41
N ALA A 204 -27.14 -7.01 -4.59
CA ALA A 204 -26.26 -6.00 -4.00
C ALA A 204 -25.53 -5.15 -5.06
N ILE A 205 -25.06 -5.80 -6.14
CA ILE A 205 -24.41 -5.10 -7.25
C ILE A 205 -25.38 -4.14 -7.94
N ASN A 206 -26.62 -4.57 -8.18
CA ASN A 206 -27.64 -3.73 -8.79
C ASN A 206 -28.01 -2.55 -7.88
N GLN A 207 -28.13 -2.75 -6.57
CA GLN A 207 -28.39 -1.68 -5.60
C GLN A 207 -27.28 -0.63 -5.64
N ILE A 208 -26.01 -1.05 -5.62
CA ILE A 208 -24.86 -0.13 -5.76
C ILE A 208 -24.94 0.63 -7.08
N GLN A 209 -25.28 -0.05 -8.18
CA GLN A 209 -25.39 0.57 -9.49
C GLN A 209 -26.51 1.63 -9.54
N GLU A 210 -27.66 1.36 -8.95
CA GLU A 210 -28.78 2.33 -8.88
C GLU A 210 -28.39 3.58 -8.09
N VAL A 211 -27.67 3.44 -6.96
CA VAL A 211 -27.16 4.58 -6.20
C VAL A 211 -26.28 5.46 -7.09
N TYR A 212 -25.36 4.88 -7.85
CA TYR A 212 -24.46 5.64 -8.72
C TYR A 212 -25.18 6.22 -9.94
N ARG A 213 -26.20 5.55 -10.47
CA ARG A 213 -27.09 6.13 -11.51
C ARG A 213 -27.80 7.36 -10.98
N TYR A 214 -28.33 7.30 -9.75
CA TYR A 214 -28.98 8.44 -9.12
C TYR A 214 -28.01 9.61 -8.93
N ILE A 215 -26.81 9.36 -8.42
CA ILE A 215 -25.80 10.41 -8.15
C ILE A 215 -25.35 11.09 -9.46
N TYR A 216 -25.07 10.33 -10.52
CA TYR A 216 -24.41 10.87 -11.71
C TYR A 216 -25.31 11.11 -12.91
N LEU A 217 -26.51 10.52 -12.96
CA LEU A 217 -27.37 10.56 -14.15
C LEU A 217 -28.76 11.12 -13.90
N SER A 218 -29.13 11.47 -12.66
CA SER A 218 -30.45 12.00 -12.35
C SER A 218 -30.67 13.47 -12.75
N GLY A 219 -29.62 14.17 -13.14
CA GLY A 219 -29.68 15.60 -13.48
C GLY A 219 -29.95 16.53 -12.31
N MET A 220 -29.81 16.05 -11.07
CA MET A 220 -30.03 16.82 -9.84
C MET A 220 -28.75 17.43 -9.25
N ASN A 221 -27.72 17.58 -10.07
CA ASN A 221 -26.46 18.27 -9.72
C ASN A 221 -26.46 19.69 -10.26
#